data_85c287e97647bc0e2bae4b21f8c697f3
#
_entry.id   85c287e97647bc0e2bae4b21f8c697f3
#
_cell.length_a   1.000
_cell.length_b   1.000
_cell.length_c   1.000
_cell.angle_alpha   90.00
_cell.angle_beta   90.00
_cell.angle_gamma   90.00
#
_symmetry.space_group_name_H-M   'P 1'
#
loop_
_entity.id
_entity.type
_entity.pdbx_description
1 polymer ?
#
loop_
_entity_poly.entity_id
_entity_poly.type
_entity_poly.pdbx_seq_one_letter_code
_entity_poly.pdbx_strand_id
1 'polypeptide(L)'
;MNVEVKLIESDLNIISNQLIQFMFEINQSNIPALGPLKSLVHVKELCLDSKYIIYVKNDADYIGFAVVMNNNSNYQSLNYQYFKRKFTNFLYVDRVAVVDKAQRMGVGSRIYKKLYEISSNASVPLCCEVNTFPINTQSLNFHKKMDFKIIEEVPYAEKKVAMMVKN
;
A
#
# COMPACT_ATOMS: atom_id res chain seq x y z
N MET A 1 -5.93 22.72 -9.81
CA MET A 1 -5.45 21.55 -9.03
C MET A 1 -5.34 20.38 -9.99
N ASN A 2 -4.14 20.04 -10.38
CA ASN A 2 -3.87 18.95 -11.32
C ASN A 2 -3.35 17.72 -10.54
N VAL A 3 -4.25 16.81 -10.17
CA VAL A 3 -3.91 15.61 -9.41
C VAL A 3 -3.64 14.46 -10.37
N GLU A 4 -2.39 14.04 -10.47
CA GLU A 4 -1.94 12.95 -11.33
C GLU A 4 -1.57 11.71 -10.53
N VAL A 5 -2.06 10.54 -10.96
CA VAL A 5 -1.67 9.23 -10.43
C VAL A 5 -0.68 8.59 -11.40
N LYS A 6 0.52 8.31 -10.93
CA LYS A 6 1.59 7.69 -11.71
C LYS A 6 1.89 6.30 -11.19
N LEU A 7 2.21 5.39 -12.11
CA LEU A 7 2.60 4.01 -11.84
C LEU A 7 4.04 3.80 -12.28
N ILE A 8 4.85 3.20 -11.41
CA ILE A 8 6.17 2.67 -11.75
C ILE A 8 6.12 1.15 -11.53
N GLU A 9 6.44 0.39 -12.55
CA GLU A 9 6.77 -1.02 -12.40
C GLU A 9 8.22 -1.11 -11.93
N SER A 10 8.50 -1.90 -10.90
CA SER A 10 9.77 -1.92 -10.12
C SER A 10 11.04 -1.75 -10.94
N ASP A 11 11.47 -0.54 -11.10
CA ASP A 11 12.75 -0.16 -11.70
C ASP A 11 13.34 1.01 -10.93
N LEU A 12 14.39 0.76 -10.15
CA LEU A 12 15.05 1.81 -9.35
C LEU A 12 15.65 2.94 -10.21
N ASN A 13 15.93 2.69 -11.48
CA ASN A 13 16.46 3.73 -12.37
C ASN A 13 15.41 4.82 -12.66
N ILE A 14 14.13 4.51 -12.48
CA ILE A 14 13.01 5.43 -12.73
C ILE A 14 12.57 6.14 -11.44
N ILE A 15 12.91 5.57 -10.26
CA ILE A 15 12.50 6.12 -8.96
C ILE A 15 13.46 7.24 -8.54
N SER A 16 12.99 8.48 -8.54
CA SER A 16 13.81 9.62 -8.16
C SER A 16 14.18 9.62 -6.66
N ASN A 17 15.33 10.20 -6.32
CA ASN A 17 15.69 10.39 -4.92
C ASN A 17 14.67 11.25 -4.16
N GLN A 18 14.01 12.20 -4.82
CA GLN A 18 12.93 12.99 -4.22
C GLN A 18 11.73 12.13 -3.84
N LEU A 19 11.35 11.15 -4.68
CA LEU A 19 10.28 10.22 -4.36
C LEU A 19 10.66 9.31 -3.18
N ILE A 20 11.89 8.80 -3.16
CA ILE A 20 12.40 7.98 -2.03
C ILE A 20 12.36 8.77 -0.72
N GLN A 21 12.83 10.02 -0.74
CA GLN A 21 12.80 10.91 0.44
C GLN A 21 11.35 11.16 0.89
N PHE A 22 10.46 11.49 -0.03
CA PHE A 22 9.04 11.69 0.24
C PHE A 22 8.40 10.43 0.87
N MET A 23 8.64 9.25 0.29
CA MET A 23 8.11 7.98 0.80
C MET A 23 8.56 7.73 2.24
N PHE A 24 9.84 7.99 2.53
CA PHE A 24 10.39 7.85 3.87
C PHE A 24 9.69 8.80 4.87
N GLU A 25 9.67 10.09 4.58
CA GLU A 25 9.12 11.13 5.47
C GLU A 25 7.65 10.88 5.77
N ILE A 26 6.83 10.64 4.75
CA ILE A 26 5.40 10.42 4.94
C ILE A 26 5.11 9.08 5.62
N ASN A 27 5.93 8.05 5.40
CA ASN A 27 5.80 6.80 6.13
C ASN A 27 6.02 7.01 7.62
N GLN A 28 7.10 7.71 8.00
CA GLN A 28 7.44 7.93 9.40
C GLN A 28 6.38 8.77 10.12
N SER A 29 5.72 9.71 9.45
CA SER A 29 4.61 10.49 10.01
C SER A 29 3.32 9.67 10.21
N ASN A 30 3.22 8.48 9.61
CA ASN A 30 2.07 7.58 9.71
C ASN A 30 2.31 6.36 10.64
N ILE A 31 3.37 6.37 11.43
CA ILE A 31 3.57 5.36 12.47
C ILE A 31 2.61 5.63 13.62
N PRO A 32 1.96 4.62 14.22
CA PRO A 32 2.15 3.18 14.05
C PRO A 32 1.22 2.51 13.02
N ALA A 33 0.39 3.26 12.33
CA ALA A 33 -0.52 2.71 11.32
C ALA A 33 0.24 2.00 10.19
N LEU A 34 1.39 2.56 9.81
CA LEU A 34 2.38 1.92 8.94
C LEU A 34 3.57 1.43 9.76
N GLY A 35 4.16 0.31 9.37
CA GLY A 35 5.41 -0.16 9.93
C GLY A 35 6.56 0.83 9.67
N PRO A 36 7.49 1.02 10.63
CA PRO A 36 8.60 1.95 10.46
C PRO A 36 9.56 1.53 9.35
N LEU A 37 10.08 2.51 8.62
CA LEU A 37 11.20 2.35 7.70
C LEU A 37 12.48 2.82 8.40
N LYS A 38 13.56 2.05 8.29
CA LYS A 38 14.80 2.31 9.07
C LYS A 38 15.64 3.41 8.44
N SER A 39 15.60 3.57 7.12
CA SER A 39 16.46 4.48 6.36
C SER A 39 15.97 4.63 4.92
N LEU A 40 16.55 5.55 4.17
CA LEU A 40 16.33 5.67 2.71
C LEU A 40 16.77 4.41 1.95
N VAL A 41 17.80 3.70 2.45
CA VAL A 41 18.22 2.42 1.87
C VAL A 41 17.11 1.38 2.02
N HIS A 42 16.48 1.30 3.20
CA HIS A 42 15.35 0.40 3.43
C HIS A 42 14.15 0.74 2.52
N VAL A 43 13.90 2.02 2.21
CA VAL A 43 12.89 2.41 1.20
C VAL A 43 13.24 1.87 -0.18
N LYS A 44 14.52 1.96 -0.59
CA LYS A 44 14.99 1.42 -1.88
C LYS A 44 14.84 -0.10 -1.95
N GLU A 45 15.20 -0.81 -0.89
CA GLU A 45 15.02 -2.27 -0.77
C GLU A 45 13.54 -2.64 -0.89
N LEU A 46 12.65 -1.92 -0.20
CA LEU A 46 11.22 -2.10 -0.30
C LEU A 46 10.70 -1.89 -1.74
N CYS A 47 11.21 -0.88 -2.42
CA CYS A 47 10.88 -0.63 -3.82
C CYS A 47 11.37 -1.75 -4.74
N LEU A 48 12.56 -2.31 -4.49
CA LEU A 48 13.10 -3.46 -5.25
C LEU A 48 12.25 -4.72 -5.08
N ASP A 49 11.75 -4.98 -3.87
CA ASP A 49 10.90 -6.12 -3.59
C ASP A 49 9.48 -5.96 -4.16
N SER A 50 9.06 -4.73 -4.44
CA SER A 50 7.71 -4.44 -4.93
C SER A 50 7.54 -4.80 -6.41
N LYS A 51 6.29 -5.06 -6.81
CA LYS A 51 5.91 -5.14 -8.22
C LYS A 51 5.57 -3.76 -8.79
N TYR A 52 4.85 -2.95 -8.00
CA TYR A 52 4.43 -1.61 -8.41
C TYR A 52 4.66 -0.59 -7.29
N ILE A 53 5.07 0.60 -7.70
CA ILE A 53 5.00 1.81 -6.89
C ILE A 53 3.97 2.74 -7.55
N ILE A 54 2.98 3.19 -6.78
CA ILE A 54 2.10 4.26 -7.21
C ILE A 54 2.46 5.51 -6.42
N TYR A 55 2.52 6.64 -7.09
CA TYR A 55 2.60 7.93 -6.43
C TYR A 55 1.59 8.91 -7.03
N VAL A 56 1.22 9.88 -6.23
CA VAL A 56 0.25 10.91 -6.62
C VAL A 56 0.91 12.26 -6.46
N LYS A 57 0.83 13.08 -7.50
CA LYS A 57 1.24 14.48 -7.48
C LYS A 57 0.03 15.40 -7.57
N ASN A 58 0.16 16.55 -6.94
CA ASN A 58 -0.66 17.73 -7.19
C ASN A 58 0.29 18.82 -7.68
N ASP A 59 0.21 19.11 -8.98
CA ASP A 59 1.20 19.92 -9.69
C ASP A 59 2.63 19.33 -9.51
N ALA A 60 3.56 20.03 -8.85
CA ALA A 60 4.93 19.55 -8.62
C ALA A 60 5.09 18.68 -7.35
N ASP A 61 4.15 18.75 -6.41
CA ASP A 61 4.28 18.15 -5.08
C ASP A 61 3.80 16.71 -5.04
N TYR A 62 4.57 15.82 -4.40
CA TYR A 62 4.08 14.50 -4.01
C TYR A 62 3.06 14.63 -2.88
N ILE A 63 1.91 13.95 -2.98
CA ILE A 63 0.83 14.01 -2.00
C ILE A 63 0.36 12.63 -1.51
N GLY A 64 0.85 11.55 -2.09
CA GLY A 64 0.56 10.18 -1.65
C GLY A 64 1.36 9.15 -2.42
N PHE A 65 1.47 7.96 -1.85
CA PHE A 65 2.08 6.80 -2.49
C PHE A 65 1.47 5.48 -2.03
N ALA A 66 1.72 4.43 -2.80
CA ALA A 66 1.48 3.05 -2.43
C ALA A 66 2.62 2.15 -2.88
N VAL A 67 2.89 1.09 -2.11
CA VAL A 67 3.82 0.02 -2.45
C VAL A 67 3.04 -1.29 -2.56
N VAL A 68 3.21 -1.99 -3.67
CA VAL A 68 2.43 -3.18 -4.01
C VAL A 68 3.35 -4.33 -4.39
N MET A 69 3.16 -5.46 -3.71
CA MET A 69 3.84 -6.72 -3.99
C MET A 69 2.97 -7.59 -4.88
N ASN A 70 3.57 -8.57 -5.52
CA ASN A 70 2.86 -9.68 -6.17
C ASN A 70 3.39 -11.03 -5.64
N ASN A 71 2.85 -12.12 -6.15
CA ASN A 71 3.26 -13.48 -5.75
C ASN A 71 4.75 -13.79 -5.98
N ASN A 72 5.46 -13.05 -6.84
CA ASN A 72 6.89 -13.21 -7.11
C ASN A 72 7.79 -12.29 -6.29
N SER A 73 7.24 -11.40 -5.50
CA SER A 73 8.02 -10.49 -4.65
C SER A 73 8.82 -11.26 -3.59
N ASN A 74 10.06 -10.82 -3.35
CA ASN A 74 10.92 -11.35 -2.29
C ASN A 74 10.67 -10.57 -0.99
N TYR A 75 9.47 -10.70 -0.42
CA TYR A 75 9.04 -9.94 0.73
C TYR A 75 8.69 -10.85 1.91
N GLN A 76 9.18 -10.51 3.11
CA GLN A 76 9.12 -11.40 4.28
C GLN A 76 8.10 -10.97 5.34
N SER A 77 7.26 -9.99 5.05
CA SER A 77 6.16 -9.60 5.96
C SER A 77 5.24 -10.79 6.23
N LEU A 78 4.86 -11.00 7.50
CA LEU A 78 3.93 -12.08 7.89
C LEU A 78 2.57 -11.95 7.19
N ASN A 79 2.10 -10.73 7.00
CA ASN A 79 0.85 -10.46 6.29
C ASN A 79 0.95 -10.82 4.80
N TYR A 80 2.04 -10.44 4.15
CA TYR A 80 2.30 -10.86 2.77
C TYR A 80 2.39 -12.38 2.65
N GLN A 81 3.11 -13.05 3.56
CA GLN A 81 3.24 -14.51 3.56
C GLN A 81 1.90 -15.22 3.78
N TYR A 82 0.97 -14.61 4.53
CA TYR A 82 -0.39 -15.12 4.66
C TYR A 82 -1.09 -15.21 3.29
N PHE A 83 -1.06 -14.13 2.51
CA PHE A 83 -1.67 -14.10 1.17
C PHE A 83 -0.94 -15.01 0.18
N LYS A 84 0.39 -15.08 0.27
CA LYS A 84 1.21 -15.97 -0.59
C LYS A 84 0.89 -17.45 -0.38
N ARG A 85 0.49 -17.86 0.82
CA ARG A 85 -0.01 -19.23 1.07
C ARG A 85 -1.44 -19.44 0.58
N LYS A 86 -2.23 -18.39 0.51
CA LYS A 86 -3.67 -18.47 0.19
C LYS A 86 -3.97 -18.37 -1.31
N PHE A 87 -3.20 -17.61 -2.05
CA PHE A 87 -3.41 -17.35 -3.47
C PHE A 87 -2.16 -17.65 -4.29
N THR A 88 -2.35 -18.28 -5.46
CA THR A 88 -1.27 -18.51 -6.42
C THR A 88 -0.81 -17.22 -7.07
N ASN A 89 -1.75 -16.37 -7.46
CA ASN A 89 -1.49 -15.07 -8.04
C ASN A 89 -2.34 -14.02 -7.30
N PHE A 90 -1.73 -12.91 -6.93
CA PHE A 90 -2.40 -11.81 -6.22
C PHE A 90 -1.57 -10.54 -6.30
N LEU A 91 -2.21 -9.40 -6.00
CA LEU A 91 -1.55 -8.15 -5.65
C LEU A 91 -1.77 -7.87 -4.17
N TYR A 92 -0.74 -7.48 -3.47
CA TYR A 92 -0.77 -7.16 -2.06
C TYR A 92 -0.31 -5.72 -1.84
N VAL A 93 -1.20 -4.91 -1.28
CA VAL A 93 -0.92 -3.52 -0.92
C VAL A 93 -0.24 -3.52 0.44
N ASP A 94 1.10 -3.35 0.44
CA ASP A 94 1.89 -3.34 1.67
C ASP A 94 1.66 -2.06 2.47
N ARG A 95 1.64 -0.92 1.78
CA ARG A 95 1.39 0.37 2.41
C ARG A 95 0.81 1.39 1.44
N VAL A 96 0.00 2.27 2.00
CA VAL A 96 -0.51 3.48 1.36
C VAL A 96 -0.41 4.61 2.37
N ALA A 97 0.15 5.74 1.94
CA ALA A 97 0.16 6.96 2.73
C ALA A 97 -0.24 8.17 1.89
N VAL A 98 -0.96 9.09 2.50
CA VAL A 98 -1.41 10.36 1.93
C VAL A 98 -1.05 11.46 2.91
N VAL A 99 -0.46 12.56 2.42
CA VAL A 99 -0.13 13.72 3.27
C VAL A 99 -1.39 14.29 3.92
N ASP A 100 -1.29 14.76 5.15
CA ASP A 100 -2.45 15.22 5.94
C ASP A 100 -3.30 16.27 5.22
N LYS A 101 -2.65 17.24 4.58
CA LYS A 101 -3.33 18.30 3.80
C LYS A 101 -4.12 17.78 2.60
N ALA A 102 -3.83 16.57 2.12
CA ALA A 102 -4.52 15.93 1.00
C ALA A 102 -5.46 14.79 1.44
N GLN A 103 -5.51 14.48 2.73
CA GLN A 103 -6.53 13.59 3.27
C GLN A 103 -7.92 14.17 2.99
N ARG A 104 -8.90 13.31 2.72
CA ARG A 104 -10.27 13.67 2.32
C ARG A 104 -10.40 14.30 0.91
N MET A 105 -9.30 14.54 0.19
CA MET A 105 -9.32 14.98 -1.21
C MET A 105 -9.50 13.80 -2.21
N GLY A 106 -9.80 12.61 -1.71
CA GLY A 106 -10.00 11.42 -2.53
C GLY A 106 -8.70 10.79 -3.08
N VAL A 107 -7.53 11.19 -2.59
CA VAL A 107 -6.22 10.67 -3.07
C VAL A 107 -6.13 9.16 -2.85
N GLY A 108 -6.45 8.67 -1.65
CA GLY A 108 -6.48 7.23 -1.36
C GLY A 108 -7.42 6.47 -2.30
N SER A 109 -8.62 7.00 -2.56
CA SER A 109 -9.57 6.39 -3.50
C SER A 109 -9.04 6.33 -4.93
N ARG A 110 -8.29 7.34 -5.37
CA ARG A 110 -7.65 7.35 -6.71
C ARG A 110 -6.55 6.27 -6.80
N ILE A 111 -5.73 6.12 -5.74
CA ILE A 111 -4.72 5.07 -5.65
C ILE A 111 -5.39 3.69 -5.75
N TYR A 112 -6.40 3.43 -4.91
CA TYR A 112 -7.08 2.12 -4.90
C TYR A 112 -7.88 1.82 -6.18
N LYS A 113 -8.46 2.83 -6.83
CA LYS A 113 -9.07 2.65 -8.16
C LYS A 113 -8.05 2.19 -9.19
N LYS A 114 -6.85 2.80 -9.20
CA LYS A 114 -5.76 2.40 -10.09
C LYS A 114 -5.27 0.98 -9.79
N LEU A 115 -5.12 0.64 -8.52
CA LEU A 115 -4.73 -0.72 -8.10
C LEU A 115 -5.77 -1.77 -8.49
N TYR A 116 -7.05 -1.44 -8.32
CA TYR A 116 -8.13 -2.34 -8.71
C TYR A 116 -8.20 -2.53 -10.23
N GLU A 117 -8.00 -1.48 -11.01
CA GLU A 117 -7.87 -1.58 -12.46
C GLU A 117 -6.78 -2.57 -12.87
N ILE A 118 -5.59 -2.48 -12.25
CA ILE A 118 -4.47 -3.38 -12.52
C ILE A 118 -4.80 -4.82 -12.13
N SER A 119 -5.34 -5.04 -10.92
CA SER A 119 -5.67 -6.38 -10.43
C SER A 119 -6.78 -7.04 -11.26
N SER A 120 -7.80 -6.26 -11.63
CA SER A 120 -8.91 -6.72 -12.48
C SER A 120 -8.45 -7.10 -13.88
N ASN A 121 -7.59 -6.28 -14.50
CA ASN A 121 -7.03 -6.59 -15.83
C ASN A 121 -6.16 -7.84 -15.80
N ALA A 122 -5.46 -8.10 -14.69
CA ALA A 122 -4.67 -9.32 -14.48
C ALA A 122 -5.50 -10.51 -13.98
N SER A 123 -6.79 -10.31 -13.69
CA SER A 123 -7.69 -11.32 -13.10
C SER A 123 -7.14 -11.93 -11.80
N VAL A 124 -6.59 -11.09 -10.93
CA VAL A 124 -6.05 -11.50 -9.63
C VAL A 124 -6.68 -10.69 -8.49
N PRO A 125 -6.82 -11.28 -7.28
CA PRO A 125 -7.35 -10.53 -6.14
C PRO A 125 -6.39 -9.43 -5.69
N LEU A 126 -6.96 -8.31 -5.24
CA LEU A 126 -6.27 -7.24 -4.55
C LEU A 126 -6.39 -7.45 -3.04
N CYS A 127 -5.26 -7.60 -2.36
CA CYS A 127 -5.16 -7.97 -0.96
C CYS A 127 -4.54 -6.85 -0.13
N CYS A 128 -4.98 -6.70 1.11
CA CYS A 128 -4.37 -5.82 2.09
C CYS A 128 -4.72 -6.30 3.51
N GLU A 129 -4.12 -5.69 4.53
CA GLU A 129 -4.55 -5.86 5.91
C GLU A 129 -4.79 -4.51 6.58
N VAL A 130 -5.64 -4.53 7.60
CA VAL A 130 -5.95 -3.38 8.45
C VAL A 130 -6.01 -3.81 9.91
N ASN A 131 -5.38 -3.03 10.80
CA ASN A 131 -5.40 -3.31 12.23
C ASN A 131 -6.83 -3.28 12.79
N THR A 132 -7.22 -4.37 13.48
CA THR A 132 -8.45 -4.47 14.28
C THR A 132 -8.17 -4.32 15.77
N PHE A 133 -6.90 -4.52 16.19
CA PHE A 133 -6.43 -4.18 17.54
C PHE A 133 -4.94 -3.79 17.50
N PRO A 134 -4.56 -2.60 17.99
CA PRO A 134 -5.45 -1.43 18.19
C PRO A 134 -6.23 -1.10 16.93
N ILE A 135 -7.51 -0.74 17.08
CA ILE A 135 -8.40 -0.59 15.92
C ILE A 135 -8.07 0.65 15.07
N ASN A 136 -7.96 0.46 13.76
CA ASN A 136 -7.88 1.53 12.77
C ASN A 136 -9.24 1.70 12.05
N THR A 137 -10.18 2.33 12.73
CA THR A 137 -11.56 2.51 12.26
C THR A 137 -11.63 3.24 10.93
N GLN A 138 -10.79 4.26 10.74
CA GLN A 138 -10.75 5.04 9.50
C GLN A 138 -10.38 4.15 8.32
N SER A 139 -9.31 3.37 8.44
CA SER A 139 -8.86 2.47 7.39
C SER A 139 -9.84 1.34 7.13
N LEU A 140 -10.42 0.72 8.18
CA LEU A 140 -11.45 -0.32 8.03
C LEU A 140 -12.67 0.20 7.25
N ASN A 141 -13.18 1.38 7.61
CA ASN A 141 -14.33 1.98 6.92
C ASN A 141 -13.99 2.34 5.48
N PHE A 142 -12.79 2.86 5.23
CA PHE A 142 -12.32 3.18 3.89
C PHE A 142 -12.31 1.92 3.00
N HIS A 143 -11.66 0.85 3.46
CA HIS A 143 -11.57 -0.39 2.67
C HIS A 143 -12.93 -1.05 2.44
N LYS A 144 -13.83 -1.04 3.44
CA LYS A 144 -15.20 -1.51 3.27
C LYS A 144 -15.97 -0.71 2.20
N LYS A 145 -15.81 0.63 2.17
CA LYS A 145 -16.40 1.48 1.12
C LYS A 145 -15.81 1.23 -0.27
N MET A 146 -14.59 0.71 -0.33
CA MET A 146 -13.92 0.29 -1.57
C MET A 146 -14.24 -1.17 -1.93
N ASP A 147 -15.24 -1.79 -1.30
CA ASP A 147 -15.72 -3.17 -1.51
C ASP A 147 -14.73 -4.27 -1.13
N PHE A 148 -13.76 -3.98 -0.28
CA PHE A 148 -12.94 -5.02 0.32
C PHE A 148 -13.74 -5.81 1.36
N LYS A 149 -13.56 -7.13 1.35
CA LYS A 149 -14.17 -8.06 2.31
C LYS A 149 -13.11 -8.61 3.25
N ILE A 150 -13.43 -8.67 4.53
CA ILE A 150 -12.59 -9.37 5.52
C ILE A 150 -12.76 -10.86 5.28
N ILE A 151 -11.65 -11.57 5.09
CA ILE A 151 -11.63 -13.02 4.90
C ILE A 151 -11.16 -13.75 6.16
N GLU A 152 -10.38 -13.08 7.00
CA GLU A 152 -9.90 -13.62 8.27
C GLU A 152 -9.40 -12.49 9.17
N GLU A 153 -9.48 -12.69 10.50
CA GLU A 153 -8.81 -11.85 11.48
C GLU A 153 -7.67 -12.64 12.11
N VAL A 154 -6.44 -12.16 11.94
CA VAL A 154 -5.22 -12.85 12.38
C VAL A 154 -4.64 -12.16 13.60
N PRO A 155 -4.50 -12.87 14.76
CA PRO A 155 -3.82 -12.33 15.91
C PRO A 155 -2.30 -12.46 15.77
N TYR A 156 -1.59 -11.40 16.13
CA TYR A 156 -0.16 -11.39 16.41
C TYR A 156 0.07 -11.07 17.90
N ALA A 157 1.32 -11.09 18.37
CA ALA A 157 1.60 -10.97 19.82
C ALA A 157 0.90 -9.79 20.51
N GLU A 158 0.92 -8.60 19.90
CA GLU A 158 0.35 -7.38 20.49
C GLU A 158 -0.72 -6.70 19.62
N LYS A 159 -1.08 -7.30 18.50
CA LYS A 159 -2.06 -6.75 17.57
C LYS A 159 -2.91 -7.82 16.90
N LYS A 160 -4.04 -7.38 16.35
CA LYS A 160 -4.85 -8.17 15.41
C LYS A 160 -5.03 -7.41 14.11
N VAL A 161 -5.08 -8.11 13.02
CA VAL A 161 -5.30 -7.53 11.69
C VAL A 161 -6.42 -8.26 10.95
N ALA A 162 -7.26 -7.50 10.27
CA ALA A 162 -8.20 -8.04 9.32
C ALA A 162 -7.47 -8.23 7.97
N MET A 163 -7.42 -9.46 7.50
CA MET A 163 -6.99 -9.79 6.14
C MET A 163 -8.14 -9.50 5.19
N MET A 164 -7.92 -8.62 4.24
CA MET A 164 -8.98 -8.09 3.36
C MET A 164 -8.66 -8.35 1.89
N VAL A 165 -9.71 -8.66 1.12
CA VAL A 165 -9.59 -8.98 -0.31
C VAL A 165 -10.70 -8.27 -1.09
N LYS A 166 -10.34 -7.79 -2.27
CA LYS A 166 -11.26 -7.36 -3.32
C LYS A 166 -10.97 -8.17 -4.59
N ASN A 167 -11.99 -8.87 -5.08
CA ASN A 167 -11.97 -9.62 -6.36
C ASN A 167 -12.46 -8.74 -7.50
#